data_175c6e7971d667e0244d04dc86a652e6
#
_entry.id   175c6e7971d667e0244d04dc86a652e6
#
_cell.length_a   1.000
_cell.length_b   1.000
_cell.length_c   1.000
_cell.angle_alpha   90.00
_cell.angle_beta   90.00
_cell.angle_gamma   90.00
#
_symmetry.space_group_name_H-M   'P 1'
#
loop_
_entity.id
_entity.type
_entity.pdbx_description
1 polymer ?
#
loop_
_entity_poly.entity_id
_entity_poly.type
_entity_poly.pdbx_seq_one_letter_code
_entity_poly.pdbx_strand_id
1 'polypeptide(L)'
;MGQVGQVGSCSAVLSGPRRRVGGIILPALPALPALPALLAALVIATACSPKPPDERDYASKVAAARAAKDAEFARGDDPIPKPKHQEFLPLAYFPIDPDYNVPGTINAIDDKTVYEMPTSTGANRKMRRVGTLEFTLKGQPLKLTAFNEVGTDTGSLFVAFGDLTNATETYAGGRFMDLFRNTTGIYEVDFNRAYVPYCYYNPTYECPLPPPENRLKIPIRAGERMKK
;
A
#
# COMPACT_ATOMS: atom_id res chain seq x y z
N MET A 1 -8.01 -2.07 29.84
CA MET A 1 -7.26 -0.96 30.46
C MET A 1 -5.98 -0.76 29.64
N GLY A 2 -5.98 0.17 28.71
CA GLY A 2 -4.84 0.47 27.81
C GLY A 2 -4.70 1.96 27.71
N GLN A 3 -3.52 2.45 27.99
CA GLN A 3 -3.21 3.87 28.04
C GLN A 3 -3.15 4.49 26.65
N VAL A 4 -3.80 5.62 26.51
CA VAL A 4 -3.78 6.51 25.35
C VAL A 4 -2.53 7.38 25.42
N GLY A 5 -1.66 7.30 24.42
CA GLY A 5 -0.49 8.17 24.29
C GLY A 5 -0.89 9.59 23.85
N GLN A 6 -0.49 10.57 24.63
CA GLN A 6 -0.71 12.00 24.39
C GLN A 6 0.14 12.50 23.22
N VAL A 7 -0.51 13.20 22.30
CA VAL A 7 0.12 13.97 21.22
C VAL A 7 0.49 15.35 21.80
N GLY A 8 1.79 15.66 21.86
CA GLY A 8 2.31 16.94 22.32
C GLY A 8 2.02 18.07 21.34
N SER A 9 1.27 19.06 21.83
CA SER A 9 0.98 20.30 21.13
C SER A 9 2.09 21.32 21.41
N CYS A 10 2.79 21.79 20.38
CA CYS A 10 3.72 22.92 20.46
C CYS A 10 2.97 24.22 20.17
N SER A 11 2.58 24.93 21.22
CA SER A 11 2.09 26.32 21.13
C SER A 11 3.20 27.26 21.54
N ALA A 12 3.72 28.06 20.62
CA ALA A 12 4.63 29.18 20.92
C ALA A 12 3.83 30.48 21.01
N VAL A 13 3.71 31.02 22.22
CA VAL A 13 3.17 32.36 22.50
C VAL A 13 4.35 33.33 22.59
N LEU A 14 4.42 34.28 21.67
CA LEU A 14 5.33 35.43 21.78
C LEU A 14 4.52 36.66 22.18
N SER A 15 4.60 37.05 23.41
CA SER A 15 4.19 38.38 23.93
C SER A 15 5.41 39.17 24.30
N GLY A 16 5.68 40.28 23.60
CA GLY A 16 6.72 41.23 23.92
C GLY A 16 6.12 42.55 24.40
N PRO A 17 6.70 43.24 25.41
CA PRO A 17 6.15 44.47 25.96
C PRO A 17 6.63 45.72 25.21
N ARG A 18 5.68 46.66 24.99
CA ARG A 18 5.94 48.02 24.55
C ARG A 18 6.62 48.84 25.67
N ARG A 19 7.76 49.49 25.39
CA ARG A 19 8.26 50.63 26.14
C ARG A 19 8.41 51.85 25.24
N ARG A 20 7.69 52.91 25.63
CA ARG A 20 7.95 54.30 25.18
C ARG A 20 9.06 54.89 26.04
N VAL A 21 10.03 55.54 25.47
CA VAL A 21 10.84 56.59 26.14
C VAL A 21 11.29 57.64 25.13
N GLY A 22 11.16 58.86 25.53
CA GLY A 22 11.31 60.15 25.03
C GLY A 22 12.62 60.51 24.34
N GLY A 23 12.50 61.55 23.57
CA GLY A 23 13.57 62.12 22.73
C GLY A 23 14.63 62.88 23.50
N ILE A 24 15.84 62.78 22.99
CA ILE A 24 16.93 63.71 23.23
C ILE A 24 17.58 64.00 21.90
N ILE A 25 17.60 65.26 21.52
CA ILE A 25 18.27 65.81 20.32
C ILE A 25 19.74 66.06 20.67
N LEU A 26 20.67 65.52 19.88
CA LEU A 26 22.09 65.87 19.91
C LEU A 26 22.67 65.84 18.48
N PRO A 27 23.72 66.67 18.21
CA PRO A 27 24.03 67.13 16.85
C PRO A 27 24.87 66.14 16.04
N ALA A 28 24.80 66.33 14.70
CA ALA A 28 25.44 65.56 13.66
C ALA A 28 26.98 65.56 13.72
N LEU A 29 27.56 64.38 13.60
CA LEU A 29 28.96 64.14 13.25
C LEU A 29 29.06 63.39 11.91
N PRO A 30 30.14 63.61 11.14
CA PRO A 30 30.19 63.23 9.72
C PRO A 30 30.34 61.71 9.49
N ALA A 31 29.79 61.30 8.38
CA ALA A 31 29.72 59.90 7.92
C ALA A 31 31.11 59.33 7.61
N LEU A 32 31.40 58.17 8.22
CA LEU A 32 32.40 57.20 7.75
C LEU A 32 31.70 56.14 6.85
N PRO A 33 32.36 55.68 5.80
CA PRO A 33 31.71 54.67 4.94
C PRO A 33 31.57 53.32 5.63
N ALA A 34 30.34 52.88 5.79
CA ALA A 34 30.03 51.59 6.36
C ALA A 34 30.34 50.49 5.31
N LEU A 35 31.25 49.57 5.66
CA LEU A 35 31.34 48.25 4.99
C LEU A 35 30.02 47.49 5.26
N PRO A 36 29.45 46.87 4.25
CA PRO A 36 28.31 45.96 4.50
C PRO A 36 28.84 44.67 5.07
N ALA A 37 28.70 44.53 6.39
CA ALA A 37 28.78 43.24 7.05
C ALA A 37 27.56 42.41 6.62
N LEU A 38 27.74 41.58 5.57
CA LEU A 38 26.79 40.55 5.17
C LEU A 38 26.80 39.44 6.23
N LEU A 39 26.07 39.62 7.31
CA LEU A 39 25.74 38.54 8.23
C LEU A 39 24.67 37.71 7.56
N ALA A 40 25.13 36.70 6.78
CA ALA A 40 24.27 35.61 6.33
C ALA A 40 23.77 34.86 7.57
N ALA A 41 22.57 35.19 8.01
CA ALA A 41 21.83 34.37 8.96
C ALA A 41 21.45 33.08 8.26
N LEU A 42 22.29 32.05 8.44
CA LEU A 42 22.01 30.69 8.02
C LEU A 42 20.88 30.16 8.91
N VAL A 43 19.65 30.40 8.51
CA VAL A 43 18.48 29.76 9.11
C VAL A 43 18.56 28.29 8.72
N ILE A 44 19.14 27.47 9.61
CA ILE A 44 19.04 26.02 9.52
C ILE A 44 17.59 25.67 9.86
N ALA A 45 16.73 25.66 8.83
CA ALA A 45 15.44 25.03 8.92
C ALA A 45 15.71 23.53 9.06
N THR A 46 15.73 23.05 10.30
CA THR A 46 15.61 21.61 10.58
C THR A 46 14.21 21.21 10.15
N ALA A 47 14.06 20.95 8.84
CA ALA A 47 12.88 20.30 8.33
C ALA A 47 12.85 18.93 9.00
N CYS A 48 11.83 18.68 9.84
CA CYS A 48 11.48 17.35 10.28
C CYS A 48 10.99 16.58 9.06
N SER A 49 11.92 16.11 8.23
CA SER A 49 11.58 15.13 7.19
C SER A 49 11.22 13.85 7.92
N PRO A 50 10.03 13.28 7.69
CA PRO A 50 9.72 11.97 8.23
C PRO A 50 10.80 11.00 7.74
N LYS A 51 11.37 10.25 8.69
CA LYS A 51 12.36 9.23 8.37
C LYS A 51 11.75 8.28 7.33
N PRO A 52 12.42 7.99 6.21
CA PRO A 52 11.94 6.98 5.26
C PRO A 52 11.63 5.68 6.00
N PRO A 53 10.58 4.94 5.63
CA PRO A 53 10.30 3.64 6.21
C PRO A 53 11.57 2.78 6.17
N ASP A 54 11.92 2.15 7.31
CA ASP A 54 13.05 1.24 7.35
C ASP A 54 12.69 -0.01 6.51
N GLU A 55 13.39 -0.22 5.40
CA GLU A 55 13.15 -1.37 4.50
C GLU A 55 13.26 -2.71 5.24
N ARG A 56 14.13 -2.78 6.27
CA ARG A 56 14.24 -3.98 7.11
C ARG A 56 12.99 -4.19 7.95
N ASP A 57 12.36 -3.12 8.45
CA ASP A 57 11.07 -3.21 9.15
C ASP A 57 9.95 -3.68 8.21
N TYR A 58 9.92 -3.17 6.98
CA TYR A 58 8.98 -3.62 5.96
C TYR A 58 9.17 -5.11 5.64
N ALA A 59 10.38 -5.54 5.31
CA ALA A 59 10.66 -6.93 4.98
C ALA A 59 10.31 -7.87 6.14
N SER A 60 10.62 -7.47 7.37
CA SER A 60 10.26 -8.22 8.57
C SER A 60 8.75 -8.36 8.76
N LYS A 61 7.98 -7.31 8.49
CA LYS A 61 6.52 -7.34 8.56
C LYS A 61 5.91 -8.27 7.51
N VAL A 62 6.42 -8.22 6.28
CA VAL A 62 5.96 -9.13 5.21
C VAL A 62 6.32 -10.58 5.56
N ALA A 63 7.55 -10.84 6.03
CA ALA A 63 7.97 -12.17 6.44
C ALA A 63 7.13 -12.71 7.60
N ALA A 64 6.83 -11.89 8.60
CA ALA A 64 5.97 -12.27 9.71
C ALA A 64 4.53 -12.60 9.25
N ALA A 65 3.98 -11.82 8.33
CA ALA A 65 2.64 -12.08 7.77
C ALA A 65 2.60 -13.40 6.99
N ARG A 66 3.65 -13.72 6.21
CA ARG A 66 3.79 -15.00 5.50
C ARG A 66 3.87 -16.19 6.47
N ALA A 67 4.70 -16.06 7.52
CA ALA A 67 4.83 -17.08 8.54
C ALA A 67 3.51 -17.30 9.33
N ALA A 68 2.76 -16.23 9.60
CA ALA A 68 1.45 -16.31 10.24
C ALA A 68 0.44 -17.07 9.37
N LYS A 69 0.41 -16.79 8.05
CA LYS A 69 -0.45 -17.51 7.11
C LYS A 69 -0.07 -18.99 6.99
N ASP A 70 1.23 -19.32 6.92
CA ASP A 70 1.70 -20.71 6.93
C ASP A 70 1.27 -21.44 8.19
N ALA A 71 1.39 -20.80 9.35
CA ALA A 71 0.97 -21.37 10.63
C ALA A 71 -0.55 -21.51 10.74
N GLU A 72 -1.33 -20.63 10.15
CA GLU A 72 -2.77 -20.73 10.04
C GLU A 72 -3.18 -21.95 9.21
N PHE A 73 -2.62 -22.07 8.02
CA PHE A 73 -2.90 -23.20 7.11
C PHE A 73 -2.45 -24.53 7.69
N ALA A 74 -1.35 -24.57 8.44
CA ALA A 74 -0.90 -25.79 9.12
C ALA A 74 -1.83 -26.27 10.24
N ARG A 75 -2.70 -25.41 10.80
CA ARG A 75 -3.68 -25.80 11.84
C ARG A 75 -4.87 -26.61 11.31
N GLY A 76 -5.12 -26.57 10.02
CA GLY A 76 -6.09 -27.43 9.35
C GLY A 76 -7.49 -26.87 9.15
N ASP A 77 -7.73 -25.59 9.47
CA ASP A 77 -8.91 -24.81 9.07
C ASP A 77 -8.57 -23.95 7.85
N ASP A 78 -8.11 -24.58 6.78
CA ASP A 78 -7.52 -23.95 5.63
C ASP A 78 -8.09 -24.55 4.33
N PRO A 79 -7.89 -23.89 3.17
CA PRO A 79 -8.40 -24.36 1.89
C PRO A 79 -7.66 -25.59 1.34
N ILE A 80 -6.52 -25.99 1.93
CA ILE A 80 -5.71 -27.10 1.43
C ILE A 80 -6.25 -28.41 1.98
N PRO A 81 -6.67 -29.38 1.15
CA PRO A 81 -7.07 -30.69 1.64
C PRO A 81 -5.96 -31.33 2.45
N LYS A 82 -6.26 -31.86 3.64
CA LYS A 82 -5.27 -32.45 4.56
C LYS A 82 -4.24 -33.38 3.90
N PRO A 83 -4.62 -34.29 2.98
CA PRO A 83 -3.64 -35.13 2.29
C PRO A 83 -2.63 -34.35 1.45
N LYS A 84 -2.93 -33.10 1.08
CA LYS A 84 -2.07 -32.24 0.26
C LYS A 84 -1.23 -31.24 1.06
N HIS A 85 -1.33 -31.21 2.40
CA HIS A 85 -0.55 -30.29 3.23
C HIS A 85 0.96 -30.42 2.99
N GLN A 86 1.50 -31.64 2.86
CA GLN A 86 2.93 -31.84 2.58
C GLN A 86 3.35 -31.33 1.21
N GLU A 87 2.42 -31.32 0.24
CA GLU A 87 2.68 -30.80 -1.09
C GLU A 87 2.74 -29.26 -1.10
N PHE A 88 1.81 -28.59 -0.42
CA PHE A 88 1.64 -27.15 -0.51
C PHE A 88 2.32 -26.36 0.61
N LEU A 89 2.48 -26.94 1.82
CA LEU A 89 3.06 -26.25 2.96
C LEU A 89 4.59 -26.51 3.09
N PRO A 90 5.38 -25.53 3.57
CA PRO A 90 4.98 -24.13 3.67
C PRO A 90 4.68 -23.54 2.29
N LEU A 91 3.85 -22.49 2.25
CA LEU A 91 3.49 -21.82 0.99
C LEU A 91 4.75 -21.28 0.27
N ALA A 92 4.70 -21.25 -1.05
CA ALA A 92 5.83 -20.75 -1.83
C ALA A 92 5.66 -19.26 -2.16
N TYR A 93 6.72 -18.49 -1.98
CA TYR A 93 6.77 -17.05 -2.23
C TYR A 93 7.95 -16.68 -3.11
N PHE A 94 7.81 -15.58 -3.84
CA PHE A 94 8.97 -14.88 -4.38
C PHE A 94 9.74 -14.20 -3.23
N PRO A 95 11.04 -13.89 -3.42
CA PRO A 95 11.78 -13.05 -2.50
C PRO A 95 11.04 -11.74 -2.23
N ILE A 96 11.16 -11.21 -1.01
CA ILE A 96 10.58 -9.91 -0.67
C ILE A 96 11.40 -8.84 -1.39
N ASP A 97 10.72 -8.04 -2.19
CA ASP A 97 11.33 -6.94 -2.94
C ASP A 97 10.51 -5.66 -2.69
N PRO A 98 11.04 -4.68 -1.93
CA PRO A 98 10.35 -3.43 -1.62
C PRO A 98 9.91 -2.64 -2.85
N ASP A 99 10.57 -2.80 -3.99
CA ASP A 99 10.19 -2.13 -5.25
C ASP A 99 8.80 -2.58 -5.77
N TYR A 100 8.26 -3.66 -5.24
CA TYR A 100 6.89 -4.11 -5.53
C TYR A 100 5.84 -3.60 -4.53
N ASN A 101 6.21 -2.70 -3.62
CA ASN A 101 5.30 -1.95 -2.76
C ASN A 101 5.31 -0.48 -3.18
N VAL A 102 4.28 -0.05 -3.88
CA VAL A 102 4.21 1.28 -4.48
C VAL A 102 2.92 2.01 -4.10
N PRO A 103 2.93 3.34 -4.02
CA PRO A 103 1.71 4.10 -3.85
C PRO A 103 0.85 4.04 -5.12
N GLY A 104 -0.46 3.96 -4.92
CA GLY A 104 -1.45 4.04 -5.98
C GLY A 104 -2.61 4.97 -5.61
N THR A 105 -3.30 5.47 -6.61
CA THR A 105 -4.51 6.27 -6.44
C THR A 105 -5.69 5.60 -7.11
N ILE A 106 -6.89 5.75 -6.55
CA ILE A 106 -8.11 5.22 -7.16
C ILE A 106 -8.89 6.36 -7.78
N ASN A 107 -9.07 6.29 -9.10
CA ASN A 107 -10.03 7.09 -9.83
C ASN A 107 -11.39 6.40 -9.69
N ALA A 108 -12.23 6.93 -8.79
CA ALA A 108 -13.53 6.35 -8.49
C ALA A 108 -14.43 6.31 -9.72
N ILE A 109 -15.19 5.24 -9.87
CA ILE A 109 -16.19 5.07 -10.90
C ILE A 109 -17.58 5.17 -10.22
N ASP A 110 -18.40 6.12 -10.64
CA ASP A 110 -19.81 6.21 -10.19
C ASP A 110 -20.69 5.30 -11.07
N ASP A 111 -20.29 4.04 -11.21
CA ASP A 111 -21.09 3.01 -11.90
C ASP A 111 -21.68 2.06 -10.87
N LYS A 112 -23.01 2.09 -10.74
CA LYS A 112 -23.77 1.22 -9.83
C LYS A 112 -24.10 -0.13 -10.47
N THR A 113 -23.71 -0.35 -11.74
CA THR A 113 -23.96 -1.60 -12.45
C THR A 113 -23.26 -2.76 -11.76
N VAL A 114 -24.00 -3.83 -11.56
CA VAL A 114 -23.44 -5.09 -11.06
C VAL A 114 -22.68 -5.77 -12.20
N TYR A 115 -21.41 -6.03 -11.93
CA TYR A 115 -20.55 -6.79 -12.84
C TYR A 115 -20.59 -8.27 -12.47
N GLU A 116 -21.02 -9.11 -13.39
CA GLU A 116 -21.03 -10.56 -13.23
C GLU A 116 -19.62 -11.10 -13.53
N MET A 117 -18.78 -11.22 -12.49
CA MET A 117 -17.39 -11.67 -12.60
C MET A 117 -17.35 -13.20 -12.74
N PRO A 118 -16.82 -13.76 -13.84
CA PRO A 118 -16.69 -15.19 -14.01
C PRO A 118 -15.84 -15.82 -12.92
N THR A 119 -16.16 -17.04 -12.52
CA THR A 119 -15.42 -17.80 -11.51
C THR A 119 -14.79 -19.07 -12.07
N SER A 120 -13.89 -19.67 -11.30
CA SER A 120 -13.20 -20.92 -11.64
C SER A 120 -14.13 -22.13 -11.82
N THR A 121 -15.36 -22.07 -11.33
CA THR A 121 -16.38 -23.13 -11.44
C THR A 121 -17.34 -22.93 -12.64
N GLY A 122 -17.20 -21.80 -13.35
CA GLY A 122 -18.12 -21.42 -14.43
C GLY A 122 -19.35 -20.65 -13.95
N ALA A 123 -19.50 -20.43 -12.64
CA ALA A 123 -20.51 -19.52 -12.10
C ALA A 123 -20.06 -18.05 -12.23
N ASN A 124 -20.93 -17.13 -11.85
CA ASN A 124 -20.62 -15.70 -11.81
C ASN A 124 -20.79 -15.16 -10.39
N ARG A 125 -19.84 -14.32 -9.95
CA ARG A 125 -19.91 -13.59 -8.70
C ARG A 125 -20.32 -12.13 -8.94
N LYS A 126 -21.28 -11.65 -8.19
CA LYS A 126 -21.78 -10.28 -8.30
C LYS A 126 -20.81 -9.29 -7.65
N MET A 127 -20.13 -8.51 -8.47
CA MET A 127 -19.16 -7.51 -8.04
C MET A 127 -19.61 -6.11 -8.44
N ARG A 128 -19.11 -5.10 -7.75
CA ARG A 128 -19.26 -3.69 -8.12
C ARG A 128 -17.88 -3.11 -8.40
N ARG A 129 -17.71 -2.47 -9.55
CA ARG A 129 -16.50 -1.69 -9.83
C ARG A 129 -16.47 -0.46 -8.92
N VAL A 130 -15.38 -0.29 -8.18
CA VAL A 130 -15.18 0.86 -7.28
C VAL A 130 -14.39 1.95 -7.98
N GLY A 131 -13.40 1.57 -8.76
CA GLY A 131 -12.56 2.52 -9.46
C GLY A 131 -11.41 1.86 -10.19
N THR A 132 -10.66 2.70 -10.89
CA THR A 132 -9.39 2.32 -11.51
C THR A 132 -8.25 2.72 -10.60
N LEU A 133 -7.52 1.74 -10.10
CA LEU A 133 -6.28 1.89 -9.35
C LEU A 133 -5.16 2.20 -10.34
N GLU A 134 -4.55 3.37 -10.22
CA GLU A 134 -3.41 3.81 -11.04
C GLU A 134 -2.14 3.87 -10.17
N PHE A 135 -1.05 3.31 -10.68
CA PHE A 135 0.22 3.26 -9.98
C PHE A 135 1.37 3.14 -10.98
N THR A 136 2.59 3.44 -10.51
CA THR A 136 3.81 3.22 -11.31
C THR A 136 4.66 2.15 -10.67
N LEU A 137 4.95 1.08 -11.40
CA LEU A 137 5.80 -0.02 -10.94
C LEU A 137 7.03 -0.14 -11.84
N LYS A 138 8.22 -0.07 -11.24
CA LYS A 138 9.51 -0.14 -11.98
C LYS A 138 9.56 0.80 -13.19
N GLY A 139 9.05 2.02 -13.01
CA GLY A 139 8.99 3.07 -14.04
C GLY A 139 7.88 2.93 -15.06
N GLN A 140 7.03 1.89 -14.98
CA GLN A 140 5.91 1.68 -15.91
C GLN A 140 4.59 2.09 -15.27
N PRO A 141 3.79 2.98 -15.91
CA PRO A 141 2.44 3.30 -15.47
C PRO A 141 1.52 2.11 -15.74
N LEU A 142 0.80 1.68 -14.72
CA LEU A 142 -0.08 0.51 -14.73
C LEU A 142 -1.44 0.87 -14.15
N LYS A 143 -2.44 0.08 -14.52
CA LYS A 143 -3.82 0.22 -14.04
C LYS A 143 -4.41 -1.14 -13.72
N LEU A 144 -5.25 -1.16 -12.66
CA LEU A 144 -6.08 -2.30 -12.29
C LEU A 144 -7.45 -1.80 -11.86
N THR A 145 -8.50 -2.49 -12.20
CA THR A 145 -9.85 -2.22 -11.68
C THR A 145 -9.99 -2.87 -10.30
N ALA A 146 -10.44 -2.09 -9.33
CA ALA A 146 -10.75 -2.54 -7.99
C ALA A 146 -12.26 -2.76 -7.81
N PHE A 147 -12.63 -3.78 -7.04
CA PHE A 147 -14.00 -4.23 -6.86
C PHE A 147 -14.38 -4.33 -5.39
N ASN A 148 -15.70 -4.31 -5.14
CA ASN A 148 -16.33 -4.82 -3.92
C ASN A 148 -17.32 -5.91 -4.32
N GLU A 149 -17.43 -6.94 -3.51
CA GLU A 149 -18.50 -7.92 -3.64
C GLU A 149 -19.83 -7.31 -3.21
N VAL A 150 -20.90 -7.55 -3.98
CA VAL A 150 -22.24 -7.01 -3.67
C VAL A 150 -22.76 -7.66 -2.41
N GLY A 151 -23.18 -6.83 -1.45
CA GLY A 151 -23.71 -7.30 -0.17
C GLY A 151 -22.65 -7.54 0.90
N THR A 152 -21.36 -7.36 0.58
CA THR A 152 -20.25 -7.53 1.52
C THR A 152 -19.47 -6.23 1.67
N ASP A 153 -19.21 -5.79 2.89
CA ASP A 153 -18.28 -4.70 3.18
C ASP A 153 -17.17 -5.22 4.09
N THR A 154 -16.05 -5.56 3.49
CA THR A 154 -14.86 -6.05 4.19
C THR A 154 -13.93 -4.92 4.65
N GLY A 155 -14.27 -3.67 4.35
CA GLY A 155 -13.39 -2.52 4.57
C GLY A 155 -12.17 -2.47 3.63
N SER A 156 -12.06 -3.43 2.72
CA SER A 156 -11.02 -3.52 1.70
C SER A 156 -11.61 -3.51 0.29
N LEU A 157 -10.77 -3.16 -0.69
CA LEU A 157 -11.08 -3.31 -2.11
C LEU A 157 -10.40 -4.57 -2.62
N PHE A 158 -11.15 -5.36 -3.35
CA PHE A 158 -10.65 -6.60 -3.95
C PHE A 158 -10.08 -6.32 -5.35
N VAL A 159 -8.89 -6.84 -5.63
CA VAL A 159 -8.23 -6.78 -6.94
C VAL A 159 -7.80 -8.18 -7.35
N ALA A 160 -8.51 -8.76 -8.33
CA ALA A 160 -8.04 -9.94 -9.04
C ALA A 160 -7.22 -9.50 -10.26
N PHE A 161 -6.00 -10.03 -10.42
CA PHE A 161 -5.12 -9.66 -11.53
C PHE A 161 -4.38 -10.85 -12.12
N GLY A 162 -4.04 -10.75 -13.39
CA GLY A 162 -3.13 -11.63 -14.10
C GLY A 162 -1.88 -10.88 -14.54
N ASP A 163 -0.80 -11.61 -14.77
CA ASP A 163 0.48 -11.07 -15.24
C ASP A 163 1.25 -12.10 -16.07
N LEU A 164 2.44 -11.75 -16.58
CA LEU A 164 3.21 -12.65 -17.45
C LEU A 164 3.83 -13.85 -16.73
N THR A 165 3.70 -13.98 -15.42
CA THR A 165 4.14 -15.16 -14.65
C THR A 165 3.07 -16.27 -14.62
N ASN A 166 1.83 -15.96 -15.00
CA ASN A 166 0.73 -16.92 -14.93
C ASN A 166 1.02 -18.19 -15.75
N ALA A 167 0.61 -19.32 -15.22
CA ALA A 167 0.80 -20.68 -15.75
C ALA A 167 2.26 -21.16 -15.80
N THR A 168 3.24 -20.32 -15.48
CA THR A 168 4.66 -20.70 -15.48
C THR A 168 5.28 -20.64 -14.08
N GLU A 169 5.09 -19.55 -13.38
CA GLU A 169 5.60 -19.31 -12.03
C GLU A 169 4.48 -19.12 -11.01
N THR A 170 3.31 -18.60 -11.46
CA THR A 170 2.13 -18.40 -10.64
C THR A 170 0.90 -19.10 -11.25
N TYR A 171 -0.15 -19.22 -10.47
CA TYR A 171 -1.37 -19.90 -10.88
C TYR A 171 -1.99 -19.30 -12.16
N ALA A 172 -2.43 -20.15 -13.08
CA ALA A 172 -2.99 -19.73 -14.36
C ALA A 172 -4.24 -18.83 -14.22
N GLY A 173 -5.03 -19.03 -13.17
CA GLY A 173 -6.22 -18.23 -12.83
C GLY A 173 -5.91 -16.86 -12.25
N GLY A 174 -4.62 -16.45 -12.14
CA GLY A 174 -4.22 -15.17 -11.58
C GLY A 174 -4.01 -15.19 -10.07
N ARG A 175 -3.87 -14.00 -9.50
CA ARG A 175 -3.67 -13.76 -8.07
C ARG A 175 -4.57 -12.63 -7.59
N PHE A 176 -4.68 -12.51 -6.27
CA PHE A 176 -5.53 -11.53 -5.61
C PHE A 176 -4.71 -10.59 -4.74
N MET A 177 -5.21 -9.38 -4.56
CA MET A 177 -4.77 -8.40 -3.56
C MET A 177 -5.99 -7.80 -2.88
N ASP A 178 -5.88 -7.53 -1.59
CA ASP A 178 -6.82 -6.73 -0.82
C ASP A 178 -6.19 -5.38 -0.50
N LEU A 179 -6.83 -4.30 -0.93
CA LEU A 179 -6.38 -2.94 -0.70
C LEU A 179 -7.23 -2.32 0.40
N PHE A 180 -6.61 -2.01 1.52
CA PHE A 180 -7.33 -1.38 2.62
C PHE A 180 -7.57 0.10 2.35
N ARG A 181 -8.81 0.54 2.62
CA ARG A 181 -9.19 1.94 2.49
C ARG A 181 -8.41 2.78 3.50
N ASN A 182 -7.93 3.93 3.06
CA ASN A 182 -7.33 4.92 3.93
C ASN A 182 -8.00 6.29 3.74
N THR A 183 -7.70 7.23 4.62
CA THR A 183 -8.28 8.58 4.60
C THR A 183 -7.55 9.54 3.67
N THR A 184 -6.41 9.14 3.11
CA THR A 184 -5.57 10.00 2.27
C THR A 184 -5.88 9.90 0.79
N GLY A 185 -6.64 8.87 0.36
CA GLY A 185 -6.86 8.54 -1.05
C GLY A 185 -5.67 7.88 -1.74
N ILE A 186 -4.56 7.65 -1.02
CA ILE A 186 -3.39 6.91 -1.50
C ILE A 186 -3.46 5.48 -0.95
N TYR A 187 -3.41 4.49 -1.83
CA TYR A 187 -3.44 3.08 -1.47
C TYR A 187 -2.03 2.49 -1.53
N GLU A 188 -1.75 1.58 -0.62
CA GLU A 188 -0.54 0.76 -0.67
C GLU A 188 -0.78 -0.42 -1.64
N VAL A 189 -0.13 -0.38 -2.80
CA VAL A 189 -0.19 -1.44 -3.81
C VAL A 189 1.01 -2.35 -3.58
N ASP A 190 0.85 -3.30 -2.67
CA ASP A 190 1.91 -4.19 -2.23
C ASP A 190 1.77 -5.59 -2.85
N PHE A 191 2.45 -5.82 -3.97
CA PHE A 191 2.46 -7.11 -4.63
C PHE A 191 3.19 -8.20 -3.83
N ASN A 192 4.01 -7.86 -2.82
CA ASN A 192 4.59 -8.86 -1.92
C ASN A 192 3.53 -9.56 -1.04
N ARG A 193 2.34 -8.96 -0.94
CA ARG A 193 1.16 -9.50 -0.25
C ARG A 193 0.17 -10.17 -1.20
N ALA A 194 0.43 -10.16 -2.52
CA ALA A 194 -0.42 -10.84 -3.47
C ALA A 194 -0.45 -12.34 -3.18
N TYR A 195 -1.64 -12.93 -3.26
CA TYR A 195 -1.87 -14.32 -2.89
C TYR A 195 -2.57 -15.12 -3.99
N VAL A 196 -2.36 -16.44 -3.95
CA VAL A 196 -2.99 -17.39 -4.87
C VAL A 196 -4.41 -17.68 -4.36
N PRO A 197 -5.42 -17.73 -5.28
CA PRO A 197 -6.79 -18.08 -4.91
C PRO A 197 -6.91 -19.52 -4.37
N TYR A 198 -7.88 -19.75 -3.49
CA TYR A 198 -8.09 -21.05 -2.85
C TYR A 198 -8.37 -22.20 -3.83
N CYS A 199 -8.95 -21.89 -4.99
CA CYS A 199 -9.17 -22.89 -6.05
C CYS A 199 -7.88 -23.50 -6.64
N TYR A 200 -6.73 -22.87 -6.41
CA TYR A 200 -5.42 -23.47 -6.72
C TYR A 200 -5.12 -24.68 -5.82
N TYR A 201 -5.48 -24.62 -4.57
CA TYR A 201 -5.25 -25.69 -3.60
C TYR A 201 -6.36 -26.74 -3.65
N ASN A 202 -7.59 -26.27 -3.84
CA ASN A 202 -8.78 -27.13 -3.82
C ASN A 202 -9.81 -26.60 -4.86
N PRO A 203 -10.04 -27.34 -5.95
CA PRO A 203 -10.91 -26.92 -7.06
C PRO A 203 -12.41 -26.84 -6.68
N THR A 204 -12.79 -27.23 -5.47
CA THR A 204 -14.17 -27.02 -4.97
C THR A 204 -14.45 -25.57 -4.59
N TYR A 205 -13.40 -24.75 -4.40
CA TYR A 205 -13.57 -23.31 -4.15
C TYR A 205 -13.92 -22.55 -5.43
N GLU A 206 -14.91 -21.71 -5.32
CA GLU A 206 -15.31 -20.79 -6.38
C GLU A 206 -14.51 -19.48 -6.24
N CYS A 207 -13.59 -19.24 -7.17
CA CYS A 207 -12.71 -18.07 -7.13
C CYS A 207 -12.98 -17.17 -8.35
N PRO A 208 -13.12 -15.84 -8.14
CA PRO A 208 -13.26 -14.89 -9.23
C PRO A 208 -12.06 -14.94 -10.19
N LEU A 209 -12.29 -14.82 -11.47
CA LEU A 209 -11.21 -14.74 -12.46
C LEU A 209 -10.90 -13.28 -12.79
N PRO A 210 -9.62 -12.90 -12.94
CA PRO A 210 -9.23 -11.56 -13.34
C PRO A 210 -9.91 -11.13 -14.63
N PRO A 211 -10.59 -9.97 -14.66
CA PRO A 211 -11.16 -9.45 -15.89
C PRO A 211 -10.06 -9.08 -16.90
N PRO A 212 -10.36 -8.97 -18.19
CA PRO A 212 -9.37 -8.71 -19.24
C PRO A 212 -8.51 -7.47 -18.98
N GLU A 213 -9.11 -6.39 -18.44
CA GLU A 213 -8.44 -5.15 -18.10
C GLU A 213 -7.43 -5.27 -16.96
N ASN A 214 -7.56 -6.30 -16.11
CA ASN A 214 -6.64 -6.58 -15.01
C ASN A 214 -5.50 -7.55 -15.37
N ARG A 215 -5.18 -7.67 -16.66
CA ARG A 215 -4.05 -8.48 -17.13
C ARG A 215 -2.85 -7.61 -17.45
N LEU A 216 -1.92 -7.53 -16.49
CA LEU A 216 -0.68 -6.78 -16.63
C LEU A 216 0.23 -7.42 -17.70
N LYS A 217 0.87 -6.56 -18.51
CA LYS A 217 1.79 -6.97 -19.58
C LYS A 217 3.24 -7.07 -19.14
N ILE A 218 3.47 -7.18 -17.85
CA ILE A 218 4.79 -7.34 -17.22
C ILE A 218 4.75 -8.52 -16.25
N PRO A 219 5.88 -9.16 -15.95
CA PRO A 219 5.94 -10.20 -14.91
C PRO A 219 5.97 -9.58 -13.52
N ILE A 220 5.10 -10.03 -12.62
CA ILE A 220 5.07 -9.62 -11.22
C ILE A 220 5.67 -10.74 -10.37
N ARG A 221 6.99 -10.67 -10.14
CA ARG A 221 7.71 -11.66 -9.33
C ARG A 221 7.78 -11.23 -7.86
N ALA A 222 6.61 -11.03 -7.25
CA ALA A 222 6.39 -10.73 -5.84
C ALA A 222 5.16 -11.48 -5.32
N GLY A 223 5.05 -11.70 -4.02
CA GLY A 223 3.93 -12.42 -3.39
C GLY A 223 4.01 -13.94 -3.54
N GLU A 224 2.87 -14.60 -3.45
CA GLU A 224 2.77 -16.05 -3.58
C GLU A 224 3.01 -16.54 -5.01
N ARG A 225 3.59 -17.72 -5.12
CA ARG A 225 3.83 -18.43 -6.37
C ARG A 225 3.49 -19.91 -6.25
N MET A 226 3.49 -20.61 -7.37
CA MET A 226 3.37 -22.08 -7.34
C MET A 226 4.62 -22.71 -6.71
N LYS A 227 4.42 -23.76 -5.94
CA LYS A 227 5.49 -24.62 -5.47
C LYS A 227 5.99 -25.47 -6.65
N LYS A 228 7.29 -25.55 -6.85
CA LYS A 228 7.93 -26.38 -7.86
C LYS A 228 8.18 -27.78 -7.32
#